data_525351db362e4134209777a1dd5e06b4
#
_entry.id   525351db362e4134209777a1dd5e06b4
#
_cell.length_a   1.000
_cell.length_b   1.000
_cell.length_c   1.000
_cell.angle_alpha   90.00
_cell.angle_beta   90.00
_cell.angle_gamma   90.00
#
_symmetry.space_group_name_H-M   'P 1'
#
loop_
_entity.id
_entity.type
_entity.pdbx_description
1 polymer ?
#
loop_
_entity_poly.entity_id
_entity_poly.type
_entity_poly.pdbx_seq_one_letter_code
_entity_poly.pdbx_strand_id
1 'polypeptide(L)'
;MLLPMNPANTTGLRCGILTISATHQGDTDESGAIVCDALTGAGHEVTQRRWIADDLSITRHLFREWVDSVKLDVIIAIGGTGLGSTDVTPEALAPLISKPMPGFGEVFRLLAFQKLGIHALESRAAAALCQGTLVYLLPGAAEAVSIAVRQLIVPQLGTALWTGRQRQTMAPADPATTDVFPLQQYAASGR
;
A
#
# COMPACT_ATOMS: atom_id res chain seq x y z
N MET A 1 5.42 25.27 -7.68
CA MET A 1 4.80 25.30 -9.03
C MET A 1 4.55 23.86 -9.43
N LEU A 2 3.32 23.37 -9.24
CA LEU A 2 2.92 22.01 -9.63
C LEU A 2 2.74 22.01 -11.15
N LEU A 3 3.41 21.10 -11.83
CA LEU A 3 3.21 20.89 -13.28
C LEU A 3 1.75 20.49 -13.52
N PRO A 4 1.09 21.01 -14.57
CA PRO A 4 -0.27 20.64 -14.90
C PRO A 4 -0.31 19.14 -15.23
N MET A 5 -1.12 18.39 -14.50
CA MET A 5 -1.41 17.00 -14.80
C MET A 5 -2.20 16.96 -16.12
N ASN A 6 -1.63 16.34 -17.13
CA ASN A 6 -2.33 16.11 -18.40
C ASN A 6 -3.34 14.97 -18.19
N PRO A 7 -4.65 15.18 -18.34
CA PRO A 7 -5.65 14.12 -18.17
C PRO A 7 -5.70 13.25 -19.44
N ALA A 8 -4.60 12.61 -19.78
CA ALA A 8 -4.55 11.72 -20.92
C ALA A 8 -4.91 10.29 -20.47
N ASN A 9 -6.18 9.92 -20.69
CA ASN A 9 -6.65 8.54 -20.92
C ASN A 9 -6.23 7.51 -19.84
N THR A 10 -6.56 7.73 -18.58
CA THR A 10 -6.47 6.69 -17.56
C THR A 10 -7.70 5.81 -17.66
N THR A 11 -7.59 4.68 -18.36
CA THR A 11 -8.51 3.56 -18.11
C THR A 11 -8.49 3.29 -16.61
N GLY A 12 -9.67 3.25 -15.98
CA GLY A 12 -9.79 3.06 -14.53
C GLY A 12 -9.01 1.82 -14.09
N LEU A 13 -8.18 1.97 -13.05
CA LEU A 13 -7.42 0.86 -12.46
C LEU A 13 -8.34 0.02 -11.56
N ARG A 14 -8.11 -1.29 -11.53
CA ARG A 14 -8.81 -2.21 -10.64
C ARG A 14 -8.11 -2.23 -9.28
N CYS A 15 -8.79 -1.75 -8.25
CA CYS A 15 -8.24 -1.55 -6.93
C CYS A 15 -8.85 -2.51 -5.90
N GLY A 16 -8.02 -2.98 -4.97
CA GLY A 16 -8.43 -3.71 -3.77
C GLY A 16 -8.15 -2.90 -2.52
N ILE A 17 -9.08 -2.90 -1.57
CA ILE A 17 -8.92 -2.30 -0.24
C ILE A 17 -8.97 -3.40 0.80
N LEU A 18 -7.90 -3.52 1.59
CA LEU A 18 -7.77 -4.46 2.69
C LEU A 18 -7.64 -3.71 4.00
N THR A 19 -8.66 -3.75 4.85
CA THR A 19 -8.59 -3.18 6.19
C THR A 19 -8.24 -4.27 7.20
N ILE A 20 -7.12 -4.07 7.90
CA ILE A 20 -6.56 -4.98 8.88
C ILE A 20 -6.80 -4.35 10.26
N SER A 21 -7.81 -4.83 10.96
CA SER A 21 -8.24 -4.27 12.25
C SER A 21 -9.11 -5.27 12.99
N ALA A 22 -8.89 -5.41 14.29
CA ALA A 22 -9.75 -6.20 15.17
C ALA A 22 -11.10 -5.50 15.50
N THR A 23 -11.18 -4.17 15.34
CA THR A 23 -12.29 -3.35 15.85
C THR A 23 -13.07 -2.57 14.79
N HIS A 24 -12.44 -2.22 13.67
CA HIS A 24 -13.04 -1.38 12.62
C HIS A 24 -13.35 -2.22 11.38
N GLN A 25 -14.63 -2.57 11.20
CA GLN A 25 -15.10 -3.41 10.09
C GLN A 25 -16.42 -2.87 9.54
N GLY A 26 -16.67 -3.09 8.26
CA GLY A 26 -17.90 -2.68 7.60
C GLY A 26 -18.16 -1.17 7.71
N ASP A 27 -19.29 -0.77 8.27
CA ASP A 27 -19.69 0.64 8.38
C ASP A 27 -18.85 1.47 9.36
N THR A 28 -18.07 0.83 10.22
CA THR A 28 -17.14 1.51 11.15
C THR A 28 -15.75 1.74 10.55
N ASP A 29 -15.49 1.27 9.32
CA ASP A 29 -14.22 1.43 8.62
C ASP A 29 -14.13 2.79 7.90
N GLU A 30 -13.95 3.85 8.67
CA GLU A 30 -13.78 5.21 8.14
C GLU A 30 -12.57 5.32 7.19
N SER A 31 -11.46 4.70 7.54
CA SER A 31 -10.22 4.72 6.75
C SER A 31 -10.39 4.08 5.38
N GLY A 32 -11.02 2.91 5.32
CA GLY A 32 -11.34 2.26 4.06
C GLY A 32 -12.37 3.03 3.24
N ALA A 33 -13.32 3.73 3.87
CA ALA A 33 -14.27 4.60 3.18
C ALA A 33 -13.54 5.77 2.50
N ILE A 34 -12.61 6.44 3.21
CA ILE A 34 -11.78 7.53 2.65
C ILE A 34 -11.01 7.05 1.40
N VAL A 35 -10.42 5.86 1.45
CA VAL A 35 -9.69 5.29 0.31
C VAL A 35 -10.65 5.00 -0.85
N CYS A 36 -11.80 4.38 -0.57
CA CYS A 36 -12.81 4.05 -1.58
C CYS A 36 -13.27 5.31 -2.31
N ASP A 37 -13.66 6.35 -1.57
CA ASP A 37 -14.14 7.62 -2.13
C ASP A 37 -13.07 8.32 -2.97
N ALA A 38 -11.81 8.32 -2.50
CA ALA A 38 -10.72 8.95 -3.22
C ALA A 38 -10.38 8.23 -4.53
N LEU A 39 -10.38 6.89 -4.54
CA LEU A 39 -10.12 6.10 -5.75
C LEU A 39 -11.26 6.22 -6.76
N THR A 40 -12.51 6.08 -6.32
CA THR A 40 -13.68 6.18 -7.21
C THR A 40 -13.85 7.59 -7.75
N GLY A 41 -13.62 8.62 -6.92
CA GLY A 41 -13.61 10.02 -7.36
C GLY A 41 -12.52 10.35 -8.38
N ALA A 42 -11.44 9.57 -8.42
CA ALA A 42 -10.37 9.67 -9.41
C ALA A 42 -10.61 8.79 -10.66
N GLY A 43 -11.74 8.10 -10.75
CA GLY A 43 -12.11 7.26 -11.89
C GLY A 43 -11.54 5.84 -11.85
N HIS A 44 -11.06 5.37 -10.71
CA HIS A 44 -10.62 3.98 -10.50
C HIS A 44 -11.77 3.11 -10.00
N GLU A 45 -11.69 1.80 -10.24
CA GLU A 45 -12.72 0.83 -9.84
C GLU A 45 -12.26 0.06 -8.59
N VAL A 46 -13.00 0.16 -7.49
CA VAL A 46 -12.79 -0.66 -6.30
C VAL A 46 -13.51 -1.99 -6.47
N THR A 47 -12.81 -3.02 -6.91
CA THR A 47 -13.37 -4.34 -7.23
C THR A 47 -13.35 -5.30 -6.05
N GLN A 48 -12.49 -5.05 -5.06
CA GLN A 48 -12.36 -5.87 -3.85
C GLN A 48 -12.31 -4.97 -2.62
N ARG A 49 -13.07 -5.35 -1.58
CA ARG A 49 -12.97 -4.77 -0.24
C ARG A 49 -13.09 -5.88 0.79
N ARG A 50 -12.12 -6.00 1.70
CA ARG A 50 -12.06 -7.03 2.74
C ARG A 50 -11.64 -6.43 4.08
N TRP A 51 -12.12 -7.06 5.13
CA TRP A 51 -11.75 -6.77 6.51
C TRP A 51 -11.23 -8.05 7.14
N ILE A 52 -10.08 -7.98 7.79
CA ILE A 52 -9.48 -9.09 8.53
C ILE A 52 -8.93 -8.61 9.87
N ALA A 53 -8.82 -9.51 10.81
CA ALA A 53 -8.07 -9.26 12.04
C ALA A 53 -6.55 -9.26 11.77
N ASP A 54 -5.78 -8.71 12.71
CA ASP A 54 -4.32 -8.67 12.68
C ASP A 54 -3.76 -10.10 12.86
N ASP A 55 -3.52 -10.79 11.75
CA ASP A 55 -2.93 -12.13 11.68
C ASP A 55 -1.99 -12.22 10.49
N LEU A 56 -0.74 -12.63 10.75
CA LEU A 56 0.30 -12.73 9.74
C LEU A 56 -0.05 -13.70 8.61
N SER A 57 -0.60 -14.86 8.96
CA SER A 57 -0.87 -15.94 8.00
C SER A 57 -2.06 -15.59 7.11
N ILE A 58 -3.12 -15.06 7.71
CA ILE A 58 -4.33 -14.63 6.99
C ILE A 58 -3.99 -13.47 6.07
N THR A 59 -3.28 -12.44 6.57
CA THR A 59 -2.87 -11.28 5.79
C THR A 59 -1.99 -11.67 4.60
N ARG A 60 -0.98 -12.54 4.83
CA ARG A 60 -0.11 -13.04 3.76
C ARG A 60 -0.86 -13.87 2.72
N HIS A 61 -1.77 -14.73 3.16
CA HIS A 61 -2.60 -15.53 2.26
C HIS A 61 -3.43 -14.64 1.34
N LEU A 62 -4.08 -13.61 1.89
CA LEU A 62 -4.92 -12.70 1.14
C LEU A 62 -4.12 -11.81 0.16
N PHE A 63 -2.93 -11.33 0.56
CA PHE A 63 -2.04 -10.63 -0.37
C PHE A 63 -1.66 -11.53 -1.55
N ARG A 64 -1.30 -12.79 -1.29
CA ARG A 64 -0.97 -13.76 -2.35
C ARG A 64 -2.15 -14.01 -3.27
N GLU A 65 -3.32 -14.27 -2.71
CA GLU A 65 -4.55 -14.47 -3.50
C GLU A 65 -4.81 -13.28 -4.42
N TRP A 66 -4.72 -12.06 -3.91
CA TRP A 66 -5.03 -10.86 -4.67
C TRP A 66 -3.97 -10.53 -5.73
N VAL A 67 -2.71 -10.78 -5.43
CA VAL A 67 -1.61 -10.61 -6.40
C VAL A 67 -1.67 -11.65 -7.51
N ASP A 68 -1.85 -12.94 -7.15
CA ASP A 68 -1.74 -14.04 -8.09
C ASP A 68 -3.03 -14.25 -8.91
N SER A 69 -4.20 -14.18 -8.28
CA SER A 69 -5.46 -14.69 -8.84
C SER A 69 -6.44 -13.59 -9.24
N VAL A 70 -6.58 -12.53 -8.43
CA VAL A 70 -7.61 -11.50 -8.66
C VAL A 70 -7.18 -10.47 -9.70
N LYS A 71 -5.88 -10.37 -10.01
CA LYS A 71 -5.32 -9.46 -11.02
C LYS A 71 -5.71 -8.00 -10.78
N LEU A 72 -5.51 -7.53 -9.56
CA LEU A 72 -5.65 -6.13 -9.22
C LEU A 72 -4.46 -5.33 -9.77
N ASP A 73 -4.72 -4.07 -10.14
CA ASP A 73 -3.67 -3.13 -10.51
C ASP A 73 -3.03 -2.53 -9.26
N VAL A 74 -3.86 -2.29 -8.24
CA VAL A 74 -3.48 -1.63 -7.00
C VAL A 74 -4.12 -2.34 -5.81
N ILE A 75 -3.37 -2.54 -4.74
CA ILE A 75 -3.85 -2.96 -3.43
C ILE A 75 -3.50 -1.88 -2.42
N ILE A 76 -4.46 -1.45 -1.62
CA ILE A 76 -4.24 -0.55 -0.48
C ILE A 76 -4.61 -1.31 0.78
N ALA A 77 -3.61 -1.64 1.60
CA ALA A 77 -3.78 -2.26 2.90
C ALA A 77 -3.67 -1.21 4.00
N ILE A 78 -4.62 -1.23 4.93
CA ILE A 78 -4.81 -0.22 5.97
C ILE A 78 -4.77 -0.91 7.33
N GLY A 79 -3.84 -0.51 8.19
CA GLY A 79 -3.65 -1.09 9.53
C GLY A 79 -2.46 -2.04 9.63
N GLY A 80 -2.10 -2.42 10.85
CA GLY A 80 -1.02 -3.35 11.17
C GLY A 80 0.38 -2.89 10.75
N THR A 81 0.63 -1.57 10.63
CA THR A 81 1.92 -1.00 10.23
C THR A 81 2.68 -0.32 11.36
N GLY A 82 2.19 -0.39 12.59
CA GLY A 82 2.87 0.14 13.77
C GLY A 82 3.98 -0.75 14.29
N LEU A 83 4.35 -0.54 15.56
CA LEU A 83 5.43 -1.27 16.25
C LEU A 83 4.91 -2.29 17.27
N GLY A 84 3.59 -2.47 17.34
CA GLY A 84 2.97 -3.46 18.22
C GLY A 84 3.27 -4.90 17.80
N SER A 85 3.15 -5.83 18.73
CA SER A 85 3.41 -7.25 18.43
C SER A 85 2.44 -7.88 17.43
N THR A 86 1.27 -7.28 17.25
CA THR A 86 0.26 -7.69 16.28
C THR A 86 0.35 -6.93 14.94
N ASP A 87 1.15 -5.85 14.89
CA ASP A 87 1.39 -5.10 13.66
C ASP A 87 2.32 -5.89 12.74
N VAL A 88 1.75 -6.67 11.83
CA VAL A 88 2.49 -7.64 10.98
C VAL A 88 2.25 -7.45 9.47
N THR A 89 1.61 -6.35 9.08
CA THR A 89 1.26 -6.11 7.67
C THR A 89 2.50 -6.01 6.75
N PRO A 90 3.59 -5.31 7.12
CA PRO A 90 4.81 -5.30 6.32
C PRO A 90 5.46 -6.68 6.21
N GLU A 91 5.47 -7.46 7.29
CA GLU A 91 6.01 -8.83 7.34
C GLU A 91 5.17 -9.81 6.49
N ALA A 92 3.87 -9.57 6.41
CA ALA A 92 2.99 -10.37 5.56
C ALA A 92 3.28 -10.13 4.08
N LEU A 93 3.55 -8.87 3.68
CA LEU A 93 3.82 -8.51 2.29
C LEU A 93 5.24 -8.87 1.85
N ALA A 94 6.23 -8.82 2.75
CA ALA A 94 7.65 -8.95 2.45
C ALA A 94 8.02 -10.08 1.46
N PRO A 95 7.49 -11.31 1.58
CA PRO A 95 7.83 -12.41 0.67
C PRO A 95 7.29 -12.25 -0.76
N LEU A 96 6.41 -11.28 -1.01
CA LEU A 96 5.76 -11.05 -2.31
C LEU A 96 6.36 -9.86 -3.06
N ILE A 97 7.26 -9.12 -2.42
CA ILE A 97 7.84 -7.90 -2.97
C ILE A 97 8.81 -8.25 -4.10
N SER A 98 8.51 -7.78 -5.31
CA SER A 98 9.43 -7.84 -6.45
C SER A 98 10.34 -6.61 -6.48
N LYS A 99 9.78 -5.42 -6.23
CA LYS A 99 10.52 -4.15 -6.17
C LYS A 99 9.95 -3.26 -5.08
N PRO A 100 10.73 -2.93 -4.04
CA PRO A 100 10.31 -1.96 -3.03
C PRO A 100 10.29 -0.55 -3.60
N MET A 101 9.42 0.30 -3.06
CA MET A 101 9.33 1.73 -3.38
C MET A 101 9.53 2.58 -2.13
N PRO A 102 10.78 2.72 -1.64
CA PRO A 102 11.08 3.39 -0.36
C PRO A 102 10.65 4.85 -0.34
N GLY A 103 10.75 5.55 -1.46
CA GLY A 103 10.35 6.96 -1.56
C GLY A 103 8.92 7.24 -1.14
N PHE A 104 8.00 6.28 -1.30
CA PHE A 104 6.64 6.45 -0.80
C PHE A 104 6.62 6.63 0.73
N GLY A 105 7.26 5.73 1.48
CA GLY A 105 7.29 5.80 2.94
C GLY A 105 8.04 7.04 3.45
N GLU A 106 9.09 7.48 2.76
CA GLU A 106 9.85 8.70 3.10
C GLU A 106 8.98 9.94 2.96
N VAL A 107 8.34 10.13 1.81
CA VAL A 107 7.47 11.29 1.56
C VAL A 107 6.22 11.24 2.43
N PHE A 108 5.63 10.05 2.61
CA PHE A 108 4.49 9.89 3.52
C PHE A 108 4.82 10.35 4.95
N ARG A 109 5.92 9.86 5.54
CA ARG A 109 6.32 10.25 6.89
C ARG A 109 6.63 11.74 7.00
N LEU A 110 7.23 12.34 5.98
CA LEU A 110 7.45 13.78 5.95
C LEU A 110 6.14 14.59 6.01
N LEU A 111 5.14 14.21 5.20
CA LEU A 111 3.84 14.86 5.17
C LEU A 111 3.05 14.59 6.46
N ALA A 112 3.07 13.35 6.93
CA ALA A 112 2.41 12.95 8.16
C ALA A 112 3.00 13.67 9.38
N PHE A 113 4.32 13.86 9.44
CA PHE A 113 4.98 14.58 10.53
C PHE A 113 4.47 16.02 10.69
N GLN A 114 4.16 16.71 9.60
CA GLN A 114 3.62 18.07 9.63
C GLN A 114 2.24 18.15 10.30
N LYS A 115 1.48 17.06 10.33
CA LYS A 115 0.12 16.98 10.90
C LYS A 115 0.06 16.21 12.21
N LEU A 116 0.76 15.09 12.29
CA LEU A 116 0.70 14.13 13.40
C LEU A 116 1.92 14.21 14.32
N GLY A 117 2.91 15.05 13.99
CA GLY A 117 4.11 15.21 14.79
C GLY A 117 4.92 13.91 14.87
N ILE A 118 5.49 13.67 16.05
CA ILE A 118 6.42 12.56 16.30
C ILE A 118 5.83 11.16 16.03
N HIS A 119 4.51 11.00 16.14
CA HIS A 119 3.83 9.72 15.88
C HIS A 119 4.01 9.22 14.43
N ALA A 120 4.31 10.12 13.50
CA ALA A 120 4.62 9.72 12.12
C ALA A 120 5.87 8.84 12.00
N LEU A 121 6.81 8.93 12.95
CA LEU A 121 8.05 8.13 12.93
C LEU A 121 7.81 6.65 13.24
N GLU A 122 6.75 6.33 13.97
CA GLU A 122 6.40 4.95 14.34
C GLU A 122 5.74 4.20 13.18
N SER A 123 5.32 4.92 12.14
CA SER A 123 4.64 4.32 11.00
C SER A 123 5.62 3.62 10.05
N ARG A 124 5.39 2.33 9.82
CA ARG A 124 6.08 1.52 8.81
C ARG A 124 5.34 1.51 7.46
N ALA A 125 4.63 2.61 7.16
CA ALA A 125 4.00 2.79 5.86
C ALA A 125 5.02 2.60 4.73
N ALA A 126 4.63 1.82 3.72
CA ALA A 126 5.50 1.40 2.64
C ALA A 126 4.71 1.21 1.34
N ALA A 127 5.42 1.12 0.23
CA ALA A 127 4.85 0.66 -1.02
C ALA A 127 5.83 -0.22 -1.78
N ALA A 128 5.29 -1.12 -2.59
CA ALA A 128 6.08 -2.05 -3.38
C ALA A 128 5.31 -2.53 -4.62
N LEU A 129 6.06 -2.97 -5.61
CA LEU A 129 5.53 -3.75 -6.73
C LEU A 129 5.61 -5.23 -6.38
N CYS A 130 4.48 -5.93 -6.51
CA CYS A 130 4.35 -7.36 -6.26
C CYS A 130 3.77 -8.02 -7.52
N GLN A 131 4.59 -8.70 -8.32
CA GLN A 131 4.18 -9.39 -9.56
C GLN A 131 3.31 -8.52 -10.51
N GLY A 132 3.62 -7.22 -10.61
CA GLY A 132 2.88 -6.29 -11.46
C GLY A 132 1.71 -5.57 -10.77
N THR A 133 1.36 -5.94 -9.54
CA THR A 133 0.40 -5.22 -8.68
C THR A 133 1.14 -4.23 -7.78
N LEU A 134 0.69 -2.98 -7.74
CA LEU A 134 1.22 -1.98 -6.82
C LEU A 134 0.52 -2.10 -5.47
N VAL A 135 1.28 -2.31 -4.41
CA VAL A 135 0.74 -2.49 -3.06
C VAL A 135 1.21 -1.35 -2.17
N TYR A 136 0.27 -0.70 -1.50
CA TYR A 136 0.51 0.31 -0.48
C TYR A 136 0.12 -0.22 0.89
N LEU A 137 0.96 0.01 1.88
CA LEU A 137 0.70 -0.28 3.28
C LEU A 137 0.55 1.04 4.02
N LEU A 138 -0.60 1.27 4.64
CA LEU A 138 -0.94 2.51 5.33
C LEU A 138 -1.23 2.24 6.81
N PRO A 139 -1.00 3.22 7.69
CA PRO A 139 -1.46 3.14 9.07
C PRO A 139 -2.99 3.12 9.15
N GLY A 140 -3.54 2.70 10.29
CA GLY A 140 -4.99 2.60 10.49
C GLY A 140 -5.70 3.94 10.70
N ALA A 141 -4.99 5.00 11.12
CA ALA A 141 -5.59 6.29 11.46
C ALA A 141 -6.14 7.02 10.22
N ALA A 142 -7.40 7.41 10.24
CA ALA A 142 -8.11 8.03 9.12
C ALA A 142 -7.42 9.30 8.58
N GLU A 143 -6.86 10.14 9.45
CA GLU A 143 -6.12 11.33 9.04
C GLU A 143 -4.84 10.98 8.25
N ALA A 144 -4.08 9.98 8.72
CA ALA A 144 -2.89 9.50 8.03
C ALA A 144 -3.22 8.87 6.67
N VAL A 145 -4.31 8.09 6.61
CA VAL A 145 -4.84 7.49 5.38
C VAL A 145 -5.25 8.58 4.39
N SER A 146 -5.95 9.62 4.85
CA SER A 146 -6.37 10.75 4.01
C SER A 146 -5.17 11.47 3.39
N ILE A 147 -4.10 11.71 4.18
CA ILE A 147 -2.84 12.28 3.66
C ILE A 147 -2.25 11.38 2.56
N ALA A 148 -2.08 10.09 2.85
CA ALA A 148 -1.48 9.15 1.91
C ALA A 148 -2.27 9.06 0.60
N VAL A 149 -3.59 8.83 0.68
CA VAL A 149 -4.38 8.58 -0.52
C VAL A 149 -4.55 9.81 -1.38
N ARG A 150 -4.84 10.97 -0.78
CA ARG A 150 -5.15 12.20 -1.53
C ARG A 150 -3.92 12.93 -2.04
N GLN A 151 -2.81 12.90 -1.28
CA GLN A 151 -1.62 13.67 -1.64
C GLN A 151 -0.55 12.85 -2.35
N LEU A 152 -0.54 11.52 -2.21
CA LEU A 152 0.48 10.66 -2.81
C LEU A 152 -0.11 9.63 -3.77
N ILE A 153 -1.04 8.79 -3.32
CA ILE A 153 -1.47 7.62 -4.09
C ILE A 153 -2.27 8.03 -5.33
N VAL A 154 -3.38 8.75 -5.16
CA VAL A 154 -4.21 9.19 -6.30
C VAL A 154 -3.42 10.01 -7.32
N PRO A 155 -2.61 11.02 -6.93
CA PRO A 155 -1.76 11.72 -7.89
C PRO A 155 -0.76 10.81 -8.62
N GLN A 156 -0.17 9.84 -7.91
CA GLN A 156 0.77 8.88 -8.52
C GLN A 156 0.08 7.98 -9.53
N LEU A 157 -1.11 7.46 -9.21
CA LEU A 157 -1.88 6.59 -10.11
C LEU A 157 -2.32 7.30 -11.38
N GLY A 158 -2.48 8.63 -11.36
CA GLY A 158 -2.76 9.47 -12.52
C GLY A 158 -1.56 9.76 -13.42
N THR A 159 -0.34 9.31 -13.06
CA THR A 159 0.85 9.55 -13.89
C THR A 159 0.99 8.51 -15.00
N ALA A 160 1.59 8.90 -16.13
CA ALA A 160 1.86 8.02 -17.28
C ALA A 160 2.76 6.81 -16.94
N LEU A 161 3.45 6.84 -15.82
CA LEU A 161 4.29 5.74 -15.35
C LEU A 161 3.49 4.48 -15.03
N TRP A 162 2.18 4.61 -14.80
CA TRP A 162 1.34 3.53 -14.33
C TRP A 162 0.24 3.11 -15.33
N THR A 163 0.28 3.61 -16.54
CA THR A 163 -0.60 3.11 -17.60
C THR A 163 -0.15 1.71 -17.99
N GLY A 164 -0.93 0.70 -17.64
CA GLY A 164 -0.98 -0.72 -18.06
C GLY A 164 0.09 -1.38 -18.95
N ARG A 165 1.06 -0.64 -19.47
CA ARG A 165 2.15 -1.17 -20.29
C ARG A 165 3.19 -1.97 -19.52
N GLN A 166 3.29 -1.81 -18.22
CA GLN A 166 4.29 -2.52 -17.44
C GLN A 166 3.90 -3.96 -17.10
N ARG A 167 2.62 -4.34 -17.24
CA ARG A 167 2.20 -5.74 -17.11
C ARG A 167 2.82 -6.68 -18.16
N GLN A 168 3.16 -6.15 -19.33
CA GLN A 168 3.67 -6.97 -20.45
C GLN A 168 5.20 -7.16 -20.46
N THR A 169 5.95 -6.40 -19.67
CA THR A 169 7.43 -6.39 -19.75
C THR A 169 8.14 -6.95 -18.54
N MET A 170 7.44 -7.34 -17.49
CA MET A 170 8.07 -7.91 -16.31
C MET A 170 8.06 -9.44 -16.38
N ALA A 171 9.15 -10.03 -16.88
CA ALA A 171 9.48 -11.40 -16.58
C ALA A 171 9.52 -11.58 -15.05
N PRO A 172 9.09 -12.74 -14.51
CA PRO A 172 9.19 -13.02 -13.08
C PRO A 172 10.65 -12.78 -12.64
N ALA A 173 10.82 -12.04 -11.53
CA ALA A 173 12.14 -11.85 -10.96
C ALA A 173 12.72 -13.23 -10.64
N ASP A 174 13.98 -13.45 -11.01
CA ASP A 174 14.72 -14.64 -10.63
C ASP A 174 14.71 -14.72 -9.09
N PRO A 175 14.19 -15.81 -8.50
CA PRO A 175 14.13 -15.96 -7.05
C PRO A 175 15.52 -15.91 -6.38
N ALA A 176 16.63 -16.02 -7.14
CA ALA A 176 17.99 -15.89 -6.64
C ALA A 176 18.46 -14.43 -6.44
N THR A 177 17.72 -13.44 -6.95
CA THR A 177 18.08 -12.01 -6.88
C THR A 177 17.24 -11.23 -5.87
N THR A 178 16.56 -11.89 -4.96
CA THR A 178 15.82 -11.21 -3.89
C THR A 178 16.78 -10.73 -2.83
N ASP A 179 17.49 -9.63 -3.11
CA ASP A 179 18.04 -8.79 -2.05
C ASP A 179 16.85 -8.26 -1.26
N VAL A 180 16.59 -8.96 -0.18
CA VAL A 180 15.50 -8.71 0.75
C VAL A 180 15.63 -7.28 1.24
N PHE A 181 14.54 -6.53 1.16
CA PHE A 181 14.35 -5.25 1.85
C PHE A 181 15.13 -5.27 3.16
N PRO A 182 16.01 -4.28 3.45
CA PRO A 182 17.00 -4.36 4.53
C PRO A 182 16.41 -4.25 5.94
N LEU A 183 15.21 -4.77 6.17
CA LEU A 183 14.67 -4.96 7.53
C LEU A 183 15.57 -5.90 8.36
N GLN A 184 16.39 -6.74 7.71
CA GLN A 184 17.37 -7.58 8.42
C GLN A 184 18.60 -6.83 8.90
N GLN A 185 18.95 -5.66 8.35
CA GLN A 185 20.09 -4.89 8.82
C GLN A 185 19.83 -4.21 10.19
N TYR A 186 18.58 -4.01 10.57
CA TYR A 186 18.24 -3.44 11.88
C TYR A 186 18.13 -4.49 13.00
N ALA A 187 18.02 -5.77 12.68
CA ALA A 187 17.93 -6.83 13.69
C ALA A 187 19.31 -7.32 14.21
N ALA A 188 20.40 -6.94 13.57
CA ALA A 188 21.74 -7.47 13.87
C ALA A 188 22.63 -6.54 14.73
N SER A 189 22.20 -5.34 15.13
CA SER A 189 23.00 -4.41 15.94
C SER A 189 22.63 -4.36 17.43
N GLY A 190 21.92 -5.34 17.93
CA GLY A 190 21.63 -5.52 19.35
C GLY A 190 22.63 -6.48 20.01
N ARG A 191 23.82 -6.00 20.37
CA ARG A 191 24.64 -6.53 21.45
C ARG A 191 24.98 -5.42 22.41
#